data_cfc566c676eeccef6e880c7cd8453be6
#
_entry.id   cfc566c676eeccef6e880c7cd8453be6
#
_cell.length_a   1.000
_cell.length_b   1.000
_cell.length_c   1.000
_cell.angle_alpha   90.00
_cell.angle_beta   90.00
_cell.angle_gamma   90.00
#
_symmetry.space_group_name_H-M   'P 1'
#
loop_
_entity.id
_entity.type
_entity.pdbx_description
1 polymer ?
#
loop_
_entity_poly.entity_id
_entity_poly.type
_entity_poly.pdbx_seq_one_letter_code
_entity_poly.pdbx_strand_id
1 'polypeptide(L)'
;METKFNKTVQKHRRRLLPNNWQEKLPLRPLLFGLGMLAVILVAILVNQPADSYLNNAEIDVLRKKGTLRVGIDENIYGLNQNGTGLEPALSAALSEVIFSSADGCENQTVTRHTVTWQMSEGNIDIAIMSLEKLSGKSYIATETPFYRDPCVIMGYAIPAREDLGEKRIAVLHDTAACDVLSKYQQDEENALIIVTYAAYYDMLVALRAGSVDAVCMPRSVALTHREKAMVLSNYALGTVDYHVIGTSEEKDLISLSDSQLIEGANDGTLRRWYEAYDLLYDLA
;
A
#
# COMPACT_ATOMS: atom_id res chain seq x y z
N MET A 1 -33.21 66.31 -54.22
CA MET A 1 -31.78 66.03 -53.93
C MET A 1 -31.61 64.81 -52.96
N GLU A 2 -32.63 63.99 -52.82
CA GLU A 2 -32.64 62.87 -51.79
C GLU A 2 -32.56 61.45 -52.33
N THR A 3 -32.51 61.25 -53.62
CA THR A 3 -32.58 59.92 -54.23
C THR A 3 -31.22 59.31 -54.62
N LYS A 4 -30.12 60.05 -54.46
CA LYS A 4 -28.76 59.49 -54.77
C LYS A 4 -27.96 58.93 -53.56
N PHE A 5 -28.37 59.28 -52.35
CA PHE A 5 -27.64 58.88 -51.14
C PHE A 5 -27.96 57.42 -50.68
N ASN A 6 -29.14 56.95 -51.00
CA ASN A 6 -29.61 55.64 -50.53
C ASN A 6 -29.10 54.43 -51.36
N LYS A 7 -28.58 54.64 -52.56
CA LYS A 7 -28.05 53.57 -53.42
C LYS A 7 -26.60 53.21 -53.12
N THR A 8 -25.86 54.08 -52.48
CA THR A 8 -24.42 53.86 -52.20
C THR A 8 -24.24 53.05 -50.86
N VAL A 9 -25.17 53.24 -49.92
CA VAL A 9 -25.10 52.53 -48.63
C VAL A 9 -25.52 51.06 -48.74
N GLN A 10 -26.42 50.72 -49.67
CA GLN A 10 -26.82 49.33 -49.89
C GLN A 10 -25.78 48.46 -50.63
N LYS A 11 -24.87 49.13 -51.41
CA LYS A 11 -23.85 48.45 -52.19
C LYS A 11 -22.62 48.07 -51.36
N HIS A 12 -22.42 48.67 -50.16
CA HIS A 12 -21.31 48.39 -49.27
C HIS A 12 -21.64 47.33 -48.22
N ARG A 13 -22.92 47.02 -47.96
CA ARG A 13 -23.33 45.97 -47.00
C ARG A 13 -23.32 44.53 -47.56
N ARG A 14 -23.16 44.33 -48.88
CA ARG A 14 -23.15 42.98 -49.52
C ARG A 14 -21.77 42.39 -49.77
N ARG A 15 -20.68 43.06 -49.26
CA ARG A 15 -19.30 42.57 -49.48
C ARG A 15 -18.57 42.03 -48.24
N LEU A 16 -19.28 41.75 -47.13
CA LEU A 16 -18.64 41.29 -45.88
C LEU A 16 -19.01 39.85 -45.45
N LEU A 17 -19.57 39.05 -46.32
CA LEU A 17 -19.69 37.62 -46.07
C LEU A 17 -19.11 36.86 -47.26
N PRO A 18 -17.97 36.21 -47.13
CA PRO A 18 -17.47 35.31 -48.17
C PRO A 18 -18.42 34.12 -48.30
N ASN A 19 -18.82 33.87 -49.56
CA ASN A 19 -19.81 32.87 -49.95
C ASN A 19 -19.26 31.43 -49.97
N ASN A 20 -18.31 31.09 -49.08
CA ASN A 20 -17.64 29.77 -49.04
C ASN A 20 -17.63 29.19 -47.62
N TRP A 21 -18.81 29.12 -46.97
CA TRP A 21 -18.97 28.32 -45.73
C TRP A 21 -19.24 26.84 -45.98
N GLN A 22 -19.10 26.38 -47.22
CA GLN A 22 -19.20 24.98 -47.60
C GLN A 22 -17.85 24.29 -47.88
N GLU A 23 -16.74 24.90 -47.50
CA GLU A 23 -15.48 24.17 -47.46
C GLU A 23 -15.56 23.19 -46.27
N LYS A 24 -15.65 21.90 -46.64
CA LYS A 24 -15.63 20.74 -45.78
C LYS A 24 -14.64 20.95 -44.66
N LEU A 25 -15.12 21.11 -43.42
CA LEU A 25 -14.30 20.98 -42.22
C LEU A 25 -13.46 19.70 -42.41
N PRO A 26 -12.13 19.77 -42.36
CA PRO A 26 -11.31 18.62 -42.58
C PRO A 26 -11.63 17.61 -41.47
N LEU A 27 -12.33 16.53 -41.81
CA LEU A 27 -12.77 15.49 -40.87
C LEU A 27 -11.59 14.90 -40.06
N ARG A 28 -10.38 14.91 -40.64
CA ARG A 28 -9.18 14.38 -40.00
C ARG A 28 -8.75 15.13 -38.72
N PRO A 29 -8.59 16.46 -38.68
CA PRO A 29 -8.26 17.16 -37.43
C PRO A 29 -9.42 17.15 -36.42
N LEU A 30 -10.69 17.05 -36.86
CA LEU A 30 -11.83 16.93 -35.95
C LEU A 30 -11.85 15.55 -35.24
N LEU A 31 -11.55 14.46 -35.99
CA LEU A 31 -11.41 13.11 -35.42
C LEU A 31 -10.18 13.00 -34.51
N PHE A 32 -9.09 13.71 -34.85
CA PHE A 32 -7.89 13.76 -34.01
C PHE A 32 -8.15 14.52 -32.69
N GLY A 33 -8.87 15.66 -32.78
CA GLY A 33 -9.30 16.43 -31.60
C GLY A 33 -10.25 15.64 -30.68
N LEU A 34 -11.22 14.91 -31.24
CA LEU A 34 -12.11 14.04 -30.51
C LEU A 34 -11.37 12.86 -29.87
N GLY A 35 -10.39 12.28 -30.56
CA GLY A 35 -9.54 11.22 -30.03
C GLY A 35 -8.68 11.71 -28.87
N MET A 36 -8.06 12.87 -28.98
CA MET A 36 -7.31 13.49 -27.87
C MET A 36 -8.22 13.84 -26.68
N LEU A 37 -9.42 14.36 -26.94
CA LEU A 37 -10.39 14.67 -25.88
C LEU A 37 -10.85 13.39 -25.16
N ALA A 38 -11.05 12.28 -25.88
CA ALA A 38 -11.36 10.99 -25.29
C ALA A 38 -10.22 10.43 -24.44
N VAL A 39 -8.96 10.57 -24.89
CA VAL A 39 -7.77 10.15 -24.11
C VAL A 39 -7.62 11.01 -22.86
N ILE A 40 -7.84 12.33 -22.94
CA ILE A 40 -7.82 13.24 -21.79
C ILE A 40 -8.96 12.90 -20.81
N LEU A 41 -10.17 12.61 -21.31
CA LEU A 41 -11.31 12.19 -20.49
C LEU A 41 -11.04 10.84 -19.79
N VAL A 42 -10.43 9.88 -20.49
CA VAL A 42 -10.02 8.59 -19.90
C VAL A 42 -8.92 8.81 -18.87
N ALA A 43 -7.94 9.66 -19.14
CA ALA A 43 -6.89 10.01 -18.18
C ALA A 43 -7.45 10.72 -16.93
N ILE A 44 -8.46 11.57 -17.06
CA ILE A 44 -9.17 12.20 -15.94
C ILE A 44 -10.00 11.18 -15.17
N LEU A 45 -10.63 10.22 -15.85
CA LEU A 45 -11.43 9.15 -15.21
C LEU A 45 -10.56 8.10 -14.51
N VAL A 46 -9.35 7.86 -15.01
CA VAL A 46 -8.37 6.92 -14.40
C VAL A 46 -7.59 7.59 -13.27
N ASN A 47 -7.35 8.90 -13.36
CA ASN A 47 -6.74 9.73 -12.31
C ASN A 47 -7.84 10.51 -11.56
N GLN A 48 -8.83 9.82 -10.99
CA GLN A 48 -9.75 10.48 -10.07
C GLN A 48 -8.95 10.90 -8.83
N PRO A 49 -8.90 12.18 -8.47
CA PRO A 49 -8.23 12.60 -7.24
C PRO A 49 -8.92 11.94 -6.03
N ALA A 50 -8.17 11.71 -4.95
CA ALA A 50 -8.67 11.15 -3.70
C ALA A 50 -9.98 11.78 -3.21
N ASP A 51 -10.23 13.04 -3.56
CA ASP A 51 -11.47 13.79 -3.29
C ASP A 51 -12.75 13.10 -3.81
N SER A 52 -12.67 12.22 -4.82
CA SER A 52 -13.86 11.51 -5.33
C SER A 52 -14.36 10.45 -4.35
N TYR A 53 -13.48 9.84 -3.58
CA TYR A 53 -13.84 8.84 -2.56
C TYR A 53 -14.37 9.48 -1.28
N LEU A 54 -13.97 10.72 -0.98
CA LEU A 54 -14.40 11.47 0.20
C LEU A 54 -15.89 11.84 0.21
N ASN A 55 -16.57 11.79 -0.94
CA ASN A 55 -17.98 12.11 -1.07
C ASN A 55 -18.89 10.87 -1.13
N ASN A 56 -18.38 9.70 -0.78
CA ASN A 56 -19.13 8.45 -0.78
C ASN A 56 -19.93 8.25 0.51
N ALA A 57 -21.05 7.52 0.41
CA ALA A 57 -21.95 7.27 1.53
C ALA A 57 -21.27 6.51 2.69
N GLU A 58 -20.33 5.62 2.39
CA GLU A 58 -19.53 4.90 3.38
C GLU A 58 -18.67 5.86 4.22
N ILE A 59 -17.92 6.75 3.58
CA ILE A 59 -17.10 7.77 4.26
C ILE A 59 -17.97 8.74 5.05
N ASP A 60 -19.16 9.10 4.57
CA ASP A 60 -20.12 9.93 5.31
C ASP A 60 -20.66 9.24 6.58
N VAL A 61 -20.87 7.93 6.52
CA VAL A 61 -21.23 7.14 7.72
C VAL A 61 -20.07 7.15 8.72
N LEU A 62 -18.85 6.97 8.25
CA LEU A 62 -17.65 7.02 9.10
C LEU A 62 -17.46 8.40 9.73
N ARG A 63 -17.65 9.49 8.97
CA ARG A 63 -17.63 10.86 9.50
C ARG A 63 -18.68 11.10 10.58
N LYS A 64 -19.87 10.56 10.43
CA LYS A 64 -20.94 10.64 11.46
C LYS A 64 -20.60 9.85 12.71
N LYS A 65 -19.88 8.73 12.56
CA LYS A 65 -19.35 7.92 13.66
C LYS A 65 -18.26 8.68 14.44
N GLY A 66 -17.52 9.56 13.77
CA GLY A 66 -16.53 10.47 14.35
C GLY A 66 -15.19 9.84 14.71
N THR A 67 -14.99 8.55 14.39
CA THR A 67 -13.75 7.82 14.73
C THR A 67 -13.49 6.73 13.70
N LEU A 68 -12.24 6.63 13.25
CA LEU A 68 -11.69 5.52 12.47
C LEU A 68 -11.00 4.54 13.42
N ARG A 69 -11.49 3.32 13.55
CA ARG A 69 -10.87 2.29 14.38
C ARG A 69 -9.97 1.42 13.51
N VAL A 70 -8.69 1.41 13.85
CA VAL A 70 -7.64 0.78 13.04
C VAL A 70 -6.96 -0.33 13.85
N GLY A 71 -6.98 -1.55 13.32
CA GLY A 71 -6.16 -2.65 13.81
C GLY A 71 -4.72 -2.47 13.37
N ILE A 72 -3.76 -2.53 14.31
CA ILE A 72 -2.33 -2.44 14.03
C ILE A 72 -1.59 -3.57 14.73
N ASP A 73 -0.40 -3.91 14.22
CA ASP A 73 0.43 -4.97 14.78
C ASP A 73 0.93 -4.64 16.21
N GLU A 74 1.22 -5.69 16.99
CA GLU A 74 1.73 -5.53 18.35
C GLU A 74 3.26 -5.34 18.33
N ASN A 75 3.70 -4.14 18.71
CA ASN A 75 5.08 -3.84 19.12
C ASN A 75 6.17 -4.34 18.16
N ILE A 76 6.04 -4.04 16.86
CA ILE A 76 7.02 -4.36 15.84
C ILE A 76 7.91 -3.15 15.53
N TYR A 77 9.22 -3.37 15.45
CA TYR A 77 10.22 -2.33 15.19
C TYR A 77 9.89 -1.50 13.95
N GLY A 78 9.84 -0.18 14.12
CA GLY A 78 9.56 0.78 13.06
C GLY A 78 8.11 0.81 12.58
N LEU A 79 7.35 -0.29 12.72
CA LEU A 79 5.94 -0.37 12.31
C LEU A 79 5.02 0.16 13.42
N ASN A 80 5.09 -0.44 14.60
CA ASN A 80 4.39 0.04 15.79
C ASN A 80 5.19 -0.27 17.05
N GLN A 81 5.78 0.75 17.66
CA GLN A 81 6.47 0.63 18.95
C GLN A 81 5.77 1.53 19.98
N ASN A 82 4.95 0.93 20.83
CA ASN A 82 4.19 1.66 21.86
C ASN A 82 3.35 2.82 21.29
N GLY A 83 2.66 2.61 20.18
CA GLY A 83 1.82 3.62 19.54
C GLY A 83 2.58 4.62 18.66
N THR A 84 3.86 4.37 18.39
CA THR A 84 4.68 5.19 17.48
C THR A 84 5.26 4.31 16.40
N GLY A 85 5.20 4.75 15.15
CA GLY A 85 5.72 4.00 14.00
C GLY A 85 4.94 4.29 12.73
N LEU A 86 5.24 3.52 11.70
CA LEU A 86 4.65 3.70 10.37
C LEU A 86 3.14 3.45 10.36
N GLU A 87 2.66 2.41 11.08
CA GLU A 87 1.23 2.08 11.13
C GLU A 87 0.40 3.16 11.82
N PRO A 88 0.76 3.66 13.03
CA PRO A 88 0.09 4.81 13.63
C PRO A 88 0.16 6.08 12.79
N ALA A 89 1.27 6.32 12.08
CA ALA A 89 1.40 7.48 11.19
C ALA A 89 0.43 7.39 10.00
N LEU A 90 0.27 6.21 9.39
CA LEU A 90 -0.71 5.98 8.32
C LEU A 90 -2.14 6.13 8.85
N SER A 91 -2.45 5.59 10.04
CA SER A 91 -3.77 5.76 10.67
C SER A 91 -4.11 7.23 10.87
N ALA A 92 -3.16 8.02 11.38
CA ALA A 92 -3.33 9.46 11.59
C ALA A 92 -3.52 10.23 10.26
N ALA A 93 -2.78 9.85 9.21
CA ALA A 93 -2.93 10.45 7.88
C ALA A 93 -4.30 10.15 7.26
N LEU A 94 -4.80 8.91 7.35
CA LEU A 94 -6.15 8.57 6.92
C LEU A 94 -7.22 9.33 7.71
N SER A 95 -7.03 9.46 9.01
CA SER A 95 -7.91 10.25 9.89
C SER A 95 -7.93 11.74 9.49
N GLU A 96 -6.78 12.34 9.20
CA GLU A 96 -6.68 13.73 8.73
C GLU A 96 -7.48 13.94 7.44
N VAL A 97 -7.38 13.03 6.49
CA VAL A 97 -8.12 13.09 5.21
C VAL A 97 -9.63 12.95 5.44
N ILE A 98 -10.06 12.05 6.32
CA ILE A 98 -11.49 11.75 6.55
C ILE A 98 -12.16 12.81 7.42
N PHE A 99 -11.52 13.21 8.52
CA PHE A 99 -12.11 14.04 9.57
C PHE A 99 -11.50 15.45 9.65
N SER A 100 -10.47 15.77 8.86
CA SER A 100 -9.62 16.97 9.00
C SER A 100 -8.97 17.06 10.38
N SER A 101 -8.64 15.92 10.97
CA SER A 101 -7.99 15.79 12.28
C SER A 101 -7.24 14.46 12.37
N ALA A 102 -5.97 14.51 12.70
CA ALA A 102 -5.15 13.31 12.94
C ALA A 102 -5.61 12.51 14.18
N ASP A 103 -6.28 13.16 15.14
CA ASP A 103 -6.76 12.56 16.39
C ASP A 103 -8.10 11.81 16.23
N GLY A 104 -8.67 11.78 15.02
CA GLY A 104 -9.92 11.06 14.72
C GLY A 104 -9.73 9.55 14.53
N CYS A 105 -8.54 8.99 14.78
CA CYS A 105 -8.31 7.55 14.73
C CYS A 105 -8.08 6.94 16.12
N GLU A 106 -8.53 5.69 16.28
CA GLU A 106 -8.30 4.85 17.46
C GLU A 106 -7.58 3.58 17.04
N ASN A 107 -6.30 3.46 17.42
CA ASN A 107 -5.48 2.30 17.11
C ASN A 107 -5.70 1.20 18.16
N GLN A 108 -6.01 -0.01 17.69
CA GLN A 108 -6.19 -1.20 18.52
C GLN A 108 -5.17 -2.26 18.10
N THR A 109 -4.47 -2.82 19.06
CA THR A 109 -3.55 -3.93 18.79
C THR A 109 -4.32 -5.17 18.38
N VAL A 110 -3.95 -5.74 17.24
CA VAL A 110 -4.49 -6.98 16.70
C VAL A 110 -3.37 -7.95 16.36
N THR A 111 -3.73 -9.22 16.27
CA THR A 111 -2.85 -10.28 15.78
C THR A 111 -3.48 -10.93 14.56
N ARG A 112 -2.71 -11.68 13.77
CA ARG A 112 -3.22 -12.49 12.65
C ARG A 112 -4.37 -13.42 13.03
N HIS A 113 -4.47 -13.82 14.29
CA HIS A 113 -5.52 -14.73 14.78
C HIS A 113 -6.78 -14.00 15.22
N THR A 114 -6.69 -12.71 15.56
CA THR A 114 -7.80 -11.91 16.09
C THR A 114 -8.36 -10.92 15.08
N VAL A 115 -7.56 -10.48 14.11
CA VAL A 115 -7.93 -9.41 13.17
C VAL A 115 -9.24 -9.69 12.42
N THR A 116 -9.41 -10.91 11.92
CA THR A 116 -10.59 -11.32 11.15
C THR A 116 -11.86 -11.26 11.99
N TRP A 117 -11.78 -11.71 13.24
CA TRP A 117 -12.87 -11.63 14.19
C TRP A 117 -13.16 -10.18 14.57
N GLN A 118 -12.14 -9.37 14.86
CA GLN A 118 -12.30 -7.95 15.20
C GLN A 118 -12.99 -7.16 14.10
N MET A 119 -12.62 -7.38 12.82
CA MET A 119 -13.30 -6.78 11.67
C MET A 119 -14.75 -7.28 11.53
N SER A 120 -14.99 -8.59 11.68
CA SER A 120 -16.35 -9.16 11.52
C SER A 120 -17.33 -8.72 12.59
N GLU A 121 -16.87 -8.44 13.79
CA GLU A 121 -17.68 -7.89 14.90
C GLU A 121 -17.80 -6.36 14.83
N GLY A 122 -17.15 -5.73 13.83
CA GLY A 122 -17.11 -4.29 13.70
C GLY A 122 -16.39 -3.57 14.86
N ASN A 123 -15.45 -4.23 15.52
CA ASN A 123 -14.62 -3.61 16.56
C ASN A 123 -13.53 -2.72 15.96
N ILE A 124 -13.03 -3.07 14.77
CA ILE A 124 -12.15 -2.26 13.93
C ILE A 124 -12.78 -2.09 12.55
N ASP A 125 -12.51 -0.98 11.91
CA ASP A 125 -13.01 -0.66 10.58
C ASP A 125 -12.05 -1.17 9.49
N ILE A 126 -10.74 -1.04 9.72
CA ILE A 126 -9.66 -1.56 8.87
C ILE A 126 -8.53 -2.11 9.72
N ALA A 127 -7.63 -2.87 9.10
CA ALA A 127 -6.36 -3.26 9.70
C ALA A 127 -5.18 -2.87 8.81
N ILE A 128 -4.06 -2.53 9.42
CA ILE A 128 -2.79 -2.23 8.75
C ILE A 128 -1.81 -3.31 9.15
N MET A 129 -1.51 -4.24 8.24
CA MET A 129 -0.66 -5.39 8.56
C MET A 129 -0.20 -6.15 7.30
N SER A 130 0.66 -7.15 7.48
CA SER A 130 1.02 -8.05 6.39
C SER A 130 -0.18 -8.87 5.93
N LEU A 131 -0.29 -9.10 4.60
CA LEU A 131 -1.23 -10.06 4.02
C LEU A 131 -0.75 -11.48 4.33
N GLU A 132 -1.01 -11.94 5.52
CA GLU A 132 -0.93 -13.36 5.85
C GLU A 132 -2.23 -14.04 5.41
N LYS A 133 -2.23 -15.37 5.28
CA LYS A 133 -3.43 -16.14 4.92
C LYS A 133 -4.54 -15.90 5.95
N LEU A 134 -5.32 -14.85 5.72
CA LEU A 134 -6.50 -14.55 6.50
C LEU A 134 -7.56 -15.60 6.16
N SER A 135 -7.80 -16.56 7.04
CA SER A 135 -8.74 -17.64 6.79
C SER A 135 -10.19 -17.17 6.88
N GLY A 136 -10.99 -17.46 5.86
CA GLY A 136 -12.43 -17.68 5.99
C GLY A 136 -13.41 -16.61 5.53
N LYS A 137 -13.00 -15.40 5.08
CA LYS A 137 -13.91 -14.40 4.47
C LYS A 137 -13.22 -13.63 3.35
N SER A 138 -14.02 -13.04 2.46
CA SER A 138 -13.54 -12.14 1.41
C SER A 138 -13.08 -10.84 2.05
N TYR A 139 -11.79 -10.71 2.29
CA TYR A 139 -11.15 -9.46 2.62
C TYR A 139 -10.69 -8.78 1.34
N ILE A 140 -10.70 -7.46 1.36
CA ILE A 140 -10.11 -6.61 0.35
C ILE A 140 -8.92 -5.90 0.96
N ALA A 141 -7.92 -5.62 0.15
CA ALA A 141 -6.71 -4.91 0.56
C ALA A 141 -6.39 -3.83 -0.48
N THR A 142 -5.59 -2.84 -0.08
CA THR A 142 -5.00 -1.89 -1.03
C THR A 142 -4.17 -2.64 -2.07
N GLU A 143 -4.15 -2.17 -3.31
CA GLU A 143 -3.28 -2.71 -4.36
C GLU A 143 -1.82 -2.34 -4.09
N THR A 144 -1.61 -1.12 -3.57
CA THR A 144 -0.30 -0.59 -3.21
C THR A 144 0.05 -1.01 -1.78
N PRO A 145 1.14 -1.74 -1.55
CA PRO A 145 1.62 -1.97 -0.20
C PRO A 145 2.14 -0.66 0.39
N PHE A 146 1.82 -0.39 1.67
CA PHE A 146 2.38 0.76 2.36
C PHE A 146 3.82 0.53 2.83
N TYR A 147 4.23 -0.73 2.93
CA TYR A 147 5.59 -1.12 3.27
C TYR A 147 5.92 -2.51 2.71
N ARG A 148 7.18 -2.69 2.29
CA ARG A 148 7.72 -3.98 1.87
C ARG A 148 8.87 -4.34 2.78
N ASP A 149 8.65 -5.29 3.67
CA ASP A 149 9.62 -5.71 4.66
C ASP A 149 10.48 -6.86 4.12
N PRO A 150 11.79 -6.69 3.96
CA PRO A 150 12.63 -7.77 3.48
C PRO A 150 12.69 -8.92 4.48
N CYS A 151 12.55 -10.15 3.99
CA CYS A 151 12.82 -11.36 4.76
C CYS A 151 14.32 -11.58 4.86
N VAL A 152 14.85 -11.43 6.05
CA VAL A 152 16.28 -11.60 6.38
C VAL A 152 16.52 -12.88 7.15
N ILE A 153 17.75 -13.32 7.13
CA ILE A 153 18.26 -14.39 8.00
C ILE A 153 18.84 -13.76 9.26
N MET A 154 18.47 -14.27 10.42
CA MET A 154 19.02 -13.87 11.72
C MET A 154 19.60 -15.07 12.46
N GLY A 155 20.76 -14.88 13.09
CA GLY A 155 21.43 -15.92 13.87
C GLY A 155 22.67 -15.41 14.57
N TYR A 156 23.41 -16.31 15.23
CA TYR A 156 24.71 -16.00 15.87
C TYR A 156 25.85 -15.96 14.86
N ALA A 157 25.69 -16.65 13.73
CA ALA A 157 26.53 -16.57 12.55
C ALA A 157 25.64 -16.67 11.31
N ILE A 158 25.85 -15.80 10.35
CA ILE A 158 25.04 -15.79 9.12
C ILE A 158 25.89 -16.39 7.99
N PRO A 159 25.44 -17.47 7.36
CA PRO A 159 26.04 -17.98 6.13
C PRO A 159 25.96 -16.93 5.02
N ALA A 160 26.87 -16.99 4.07
CA ALA A 160 26.67 -16.27 2.81
C ALA A 160 25.42 -16.84 2.10
N ARG A 161 24.84 -16.05 1.19
CA ARG A 161 23.57 -16.47 0.51
C ARG A 161 23.76 -17.81 -0.24
N GLU A 162 24.90 -17.98 -0.88
CA GLU A 162 25.30 -19.18 -1.60
C GLU A 162 25.55 -20.40 -0.70
N ASP A 163 25.81 -20.20 0.60
CA ASP A 163 26.11 -21.25 1.59
C ASP A 163 24.90 -21.66 2.42
N LEU A 164 23.69 -21.25 2.04
CA LEU A 164 22.45 -21.63 2.75
C LEU A 164 22.07 -23.11 2.56
N GLY A 165 22.66 -23.80 1.58
CA GLY A 165 22.45 -25.22 1.35
C GLY A 165 22.69 -26.05 2.62
N GLU A 166 21.82 -27.05 2.85
CA GLU A 166 21.85 -27.97 4.01
C GLU A 166 21.66 -27.29 5.39
N LYS A 167 21.51 -25.95 5.45
CA LYS A 167 21.22 -25.26 6.73
C LYS A 167 19.78 -25.45 7.13
N ARG A 168 19.58 -25.67 8.43
CA ARG A 168 18.25 -25.73 9.06
C ARG A 168 17.80 -24.29 9.35
N ILE A 169 16.88 -23.78 8.57
CA ILE A 169 16.35 -22.42 8.72
C ILE A 169 14.97 -22.49 9.33
N ALA A 170 14.82 -21.92 10.52
CA ALA A 170 13.52 -21.86 11.20
C ALA A 170 12.69 -20.71 10.62
N VAL A 171 11.37 -20.92 10.52
CA VAL A 171 10.40 -19.92 10.10
C VAL A 171 9.07 -20.14 10.83
N LEU A 172 8.31 -19.07 11.03
CA LEU A 172 6.98 -19.16 11.62
C LEU A 172 6.00 -19.78 10.62
N HIS A 173 5.28 -20.81 11.04
CA HIS A 173 4.30 -21.52 10.21
C HIS A 173 3.14 -20.60 9.79
N ASP A 174 2.60 -20.81 8.58
CA ASP A 174 1.48 -20.05 8.02
C ASP A 174 1.70 -18.53 7.95
N THR A 175 2.94 -18.09 7.71
CA THR A 175 3.27 -16.69 7.50
C THR A 175 3.77 -16.43 6.08
N ALA A 176 3.67 -15.17 5.64
CA ALA A 176 4.25 -14.74 4.37
C ALA A 176 5.77 -14.99 4.31
N ALA A 177 6.48 -14.89 5.44
CA ALA A 177 7.90 -15.26 5.51
C ALA A 177 8.15 -16.74 5.23
N CYS A 178 7.23 -17.63 5.63
CA CYS A 178 7.29 -19.06 5.30
C CYS A 178 7.13 -19.28 3.77
N ASP A 179 6.21 -18.56 3.15
CA ASP A 179 6.01 -18.63 1.70
C ASP A 179 7.24 -18.07 0.94
N VAL A 180 7.83 -16.96 1.40
CA VAL A 180 9.09 -16.41 0.86
C VAL A 180 10.23 -17.43 0.94
N LEU A 181 10.44 -18.05 2.11
CA LEU A 181 11.50 -19.04 2.29
C LEU A 181 11.28 -20.29 1.44
N SER A 182 10.03 -20.76 1.34
CA SER A 182 9.65 -21.90 0.52
C SER A 182 9.87 -21.62 -0.97
N LYS A 183 9.53 -20.43 -1.42
CA LYS A 183 9.78 -19.99 -2.80
C LYS A 183 11.27 -19.90 -3.08
N TYR A 184 12.04 -19.29 -2.19
CA TYR A 184 13.50 -19.21 -2.31
C TYR A 184 14.13 -20.61 -2.44
N GLN A 185 13.70 -21.59 -1.61
CA GLN A 185 14.17 -22.98 -1.70
C GLN A 185 13.89 -23.59 -3.08
N GLN A 186 12.72 -23.32 -3.68
CA GLN A 186 12.33 -23.85 -4.99
C GLN A 186 13.06 -23.17 -6.15
N ASP A 187 13.14 -21.84 -6.13
CA ASP A 187 13.67 -21.04 -7.25
C ASP A 187 15.19 -21.20 -7.39
N GLU A 188 15.90 -21.34 -6.27
CA GLU A 188 17.37 -21.45 -6.27
C GLU A 188 17.86 -22.92 -6.28
N GLU A 189 16.95 -23.90 -6.38
CA GLU A 189 17.28 -25.34 -6.20
C GLU A 189 18.12 -25.56 -4.91
N ASN A 190 17.87 -24.74 -3.90
CA ASN A 190 18.66 -24.69 -2.69
C ASN A 190 18.24 -25.78 -1.72
N ALA A 191 19.17 -26.64 -1.33
CA ALA A 191 18.92 -27.79 -0.46
C ALA A 191 18.74 -27.40 1.04
N LEU A 192 18.41 -26.15 1.37
CA LEU A 192 18.16 -25.75 2.76
C LEU A 192 16.99 -26.54 3.39
N ILE A 193 17.05 -26.72 4.69
CA ILE A 193 16.05 -27.47 5.46
C ILE A 193 15.16 -26.47 6.18
N ILE A 194 13.88 -26.36 5.76
CA ILE A 194 12.89 -25.51 6.42
C ILE A 194 12.35 -26.20 7.66
N VAL A 195 12.44 -25.54 8.82
CA VAL A 195 11.88 -26.00 10.09
C VAL A 195 10.83 -25.01 10.57
N THR A 196 9.56 -25.43 10.61
CA THR A 196 8.45 -24.55 10.98
C THR A 196 8.14 -24.59 12.45
N TYR A 197 7.78 -23.43 13.02
CA TYR A 197 7.37 -23.26 14.41
C TYR A 197 6.03 -22.52 14.50
N ALA A 198 5.31 -22.71 15.61
CA ALA A 198 4.04 -22.02 15.85
C ALA A 198 4.21 -20.64 16.53
N ALA A 199 5.37 -20.38 17.15
CA ALA A 199 5.64 -19.13 17.85
C ALA A 199 7.09 -18.67 17.65
N TYR A 200 7.30 -17.35 17.59
CA TYR A 200 8.66 -16.76 17.53
C TYR A 200 9.53 -17.17 18.71
N TYR A 201 8.93 -17.26 19.90
CA TYR A 201 9.65 -17.71 21.10
C TYR A 201 10.31 -19.08 20.91
N ASP A 202 9.57 -20.06 20.36
CA ASP A 202 10.08 -21.41 20.14
C ASP A 202 11.18 -21.45 19.07
N MET A 203 11.05 -20.63 18.02
CA MET A 203 12.11 -20.46 17.02
C MET A 203 13.41 -19.94 17.64
N LEU A 204 13.33 -18.94 18.51
CA LEU A 204 14.49 -18.37 19.18
C LEU A 204 15.09 -19.32 20.22
N VAL A 205 14.28 -20.11 20.90
CA VAL A 205 14.75 -21.19 21.78
C VAL A 205 15.52 -22.24 20.98
N ALA A 206 14.99 -22.67 19.82
CA ALA A 206 15.66 -23.63 18.95
C ALA A 206 16.98 -23.08 18.39
N LEU A 207 17.03 -21.79 18.03
CA LEU A 207 18.25 -21.12 17.59
C LEU A 207 19.32 -21.09 18.70
N ARG A 208 18.94 -20.73 19.94
CA ARG A 208 19.86 -20.73 21.09
C ARG A 208 20.38 -22.14 21.42
N ALA A 209 19.55 -23.16 21.25
CA ALA A 209 19.92 -24.54 21.47
C ALA A 209 20.75 -25.17 20.33
N GLY A 210 20.95 -24.46 19.23
CA GLY A 210 21.62 -24.97 18.03
C GLY A 210 20.83 -26.06 17.30
N SER A 211 19.52 -26.16 17.57
CA SER A 211 18.62 -27.10 16.88
C SER A 211 18.31 -26.62 15.45
N VAL A 212 18.44 -25.31 15.20
CA VAL A 212 18.43 -24.68 13.88
C VAL A 212 19.67 -23.78 13.73
N ASP A 213 20.09 -23.56 12.51
CA ASP A 213 21.30 -22.81 12.22
C ASP A 213 21.02 -21.29 12.13
N ALA A 214 19.80 -20.93 11.71
CA ALA A 214 19.32 -19.55 11.65
C ALA A 214 17.79 -19.50 11.64
N VAL A 215 17.24 -18.29 11.71
CA VAL A 215 15.81 -18.02 11.58
C VAL A 215 15.57 -17.07 10.41
N CYS A 216 14.47 -17.27 9.67
CA CYS A 216 14.01 -16.38 8.60
C CYS A 216 12.75 -15.66 9.07
N MET A 217 12.75 -14.32 8.97
CA MET A 217 11.60 -13.47 9.31
C MET A 217 11.71 -12.11 8.63
N PRO A 218 10.62 -11.31 8.58
CA PRO A 218 10.70 -9.92 8.16
C PRO A 218 11.73 -9.15 9.01
N ARG A 219 12.43 -8.19 8.42
CA ARG A 219 13.50 -7.45 9.10
C ARG A 219 13.02 -6.67 10.32
N SER A 220 11.84 -6.05 10.24
CA SER A 220 11.24 -5.35 11.38
C SER A 220 10.98 -6.29 12.56
N VAL A 221 10.47 -7.50 12.28
CA VAL A 221 10.27 -8.56 13.28
C VAL A 221 11.61 -9.04 13.81
N ALA A 222 12.60 -9.23 12.94
CA ALA A 222 13.95 -9.64 13.35
C ALA A 222 14.59 -8.60 14.30
N LEU A 223 14.45 -7.31 14.01
CA LEU A 223 14.96 -6.23 14.87
C LEU A 223 14.23 -6.18 16.21
N THR A 224 12.93 -6.48 16.23
CA THR A 224 12.15 -6.57 17.47
C THR A 224 12.66 -7.68 18.40
N HIS A 225 13.05 -8.82 17.84
CA HIS A 225 13.44 -10.01 18.62
C HIS A 225 14.95 -10.20 18.73
N ARG A 226 15.75 -9.32 18.11
CA ARG A 226 17.21 -9.47 18.05
C ARG A 226 17.85 -9.33 19.42
N GLU A 227 18.63 -10.34 19.81
CA GLU A 227 19.52 -10.27 20.98
C GLU A 227 20.88 -9.66 20.59
N LYS A 228 21.61 -9.15 21.60
CA LYS A 228 22.90 -8.44 21.39
C LYS A 228 23.92 -9.22 20.57
N ALA A 229 23.94 -10.56 20.71
CA ALA A 229 24.90 -11.43 20.02
C ALA A 229 24.40 -11.90 18.65
N MET A 230 23.15 -11.61 18.29
CA MET A 230 22.59 -12.00 17.00
C MET A 230 22.89 -10.96 15.94
N VAL A 231 23.14 -11.41 14.74
CA VAL A 231 23.34 -10.59 13.54
C VAL A 231 22.28 -10.89 12.50
N LEU A 232 22.00 -9.93 11.65
CA LEU A 232 21.12 -10.07 10.50
C LEU A 232 21.96 -10.19 9.23
N SER A 233 21.43 -10.92 8.23
CA SER A 233 22.04 -10.95 6.90
C SER A 233 22.01 -9.54 6.27
N ASN A 234 22.98 -9.27 5.43
CA ASN A 234 23.03 -8.10 4.57
C ASN A 234 22.31 -8.34 3.22
N TYR A 235 21.61 -9.46 3.09
CA TYR A 235 20.80 -9.83 1.93
C TYR A 235 19.39 -10.22 2.39
N ALA A 236 18.41 -10.13 1.47
CA ALA A 236 17.06 -10.61 1.65
C ALA A 236 16.78 -11.81 0.75
N LEU A 237 15.91 -12.71 1.21
CA LEU A 237 15.41 -13.85 0.43
C LEU A 237 14.17 -13.50 -0.39
N GLY A 238 13.51 -12.42 -0.05
CA GLY A 238 12.30 -11.87 -0.66
C GLY A 238 11.71 -10.80 0.24
N THR A 239 10.46 -10.41 0.02
CA THR A 239 9.77 -9.38 0.81
C THR A 239 8.42 -9.88 1.29
N VAL A 240 7.97 -9.33 2.42
CA VAL A 240 6.60 -9.42 2.92
C VAL A 240 5.94 -8.07 2.71
N ASP A 241 4.82 -8.06 2.02
CA ASP A 241 4.08 -6.83 1.71
C ASP A 241 3.03 -6.57 2.80
N TYR A 242 3.00 -5.33 3.29
CA TYR A 242 2.05 -4.83 4.27
C TYR A 242 1.02 -3.94 3.57
N HIS A 243 -0.25 -4.12 3.91
CA HIS A 243 -1.38 -3.47 3.26
C HIS A 243 -2.37 -2.91 4.28
N VAL A 244 -3.24 -2.01 3.81
CA VAL A 244 -4.48 -1.69 4.51
C VAL A 244 -5.53 -2.70 4.08
N ILE A 245 -6.18 -3.34 5.04
CA ILE A 245 -7.09 -4.46 4.83
C ILE A 245 -8.45 -4.11 5.43
N GLY A 246 -9.53 -4.42 4.72
CA GLY A 246 -10.90 -4.26 5.17
C GLY A 246 -11.79 -5.39 4.69
N THR A 247 -13.05 -5.36 5.04
CA THR A 247 -14.07 -6.24 4.45
C THR A 247 -14.63 -5.61 3.17
N SER A 248 -15.51 -6.31 2.47
CA SER A 248 -16.17 -5.74 1.28
C SER A 248 -17.10 -4.56 1.62
N GLU A 249 -17.40 -4.32 2.90
CA GLU A 249 -18.22 -3.19 3.37
C GLU A 249 -17.40 -1.90 3.43
N GLU A 250 -16.05 -2.00 3.61
CA GLU A 250 -15.09 -0.87 3.67
C GLU A 250 -14.40 -0.62 2.32
N LYS A 251 -15.06 -0.93 1.21
CA LYS A 251 -14.47 -0.82 -0.14
C LYS A 251 -13.99 0.59 -0.48
N ASP A 252 -14.78 1.60 -0.16
CA ASP A 252 -14.46 2.99 -0.49
C ASP A 252 -13.33 3.50 0.42
N LEU A 253 -13.29 3.05 1.68
CA LEU A 253 -12.21 3.33 2.62
C LEU A 253 -10.88 2.69 2.17
N ILE A 254 -10.91 1.45 1.66
CA ILE A 254 -9.72 0.80 1.09
C ILE A 254 -9.26 1.52 -0.18
N SER A 255 -10.17 1.94 -1.06
CA SER A 255 -9.84 2.71 -2.27
C SER A 255 -9.25 4.09 -1.94
N LEU A 256 -9.80 4.76 -0.91
CA LEU A 256 -9.24 6.00 -0.38
C LEU A 256 -7.82 5.78 0.18
N SER A 257 -7.64 4.72 0.97
CA SER A 257 -6.33 4.34 1.52
C SER A 257 -5.30 4.09 0.42
N ASP A 258 -5.68 3.36 -0.63
CA ASP A 258 -4.79 3.10 -1.77
C ASP A 258 -4.40 4.39 -2.50
N SER A 259 -5.35 5.31 -2.70
CA SER A 259 -5.08 6.62 -3.29
C SER A 259 -4.10 7.46 -2.46
N GLN A 260 -4.23 7.42 -1.12
CA GLN A 260 -3.32 8.11 -0.21
C GLN A 260 -1.91 7.50 -0.22
N LEU A 261 -1.80 6.18 -0.36
CA LEU A 261 -0.51 5.50 -0.50
C LEU A 261 0.18 5.86 -1.82
N ILE A 262 -0.56 5.92 -2.92
CA ILE A 262 -0.04 6.34 -4.24
C ILE A 262 0.42 7.80 -4.17
N GLU A 263 -0.37 8.70 -3.58
CA GLU A 263 -0.01 10.10 -3.41
C GLU A 263 1.24 10.26 -2.54
N GLY A 264 1.28 9.58 -1.38
CA GLY A 264 2.42 9.60 -0.47
C GLY A 264 3.70 9.00 -1.06
N ALA A 265 3.59 8.04 -1.99
CA ALA A 265 4.72 7.53 -2.75
C ALA A 265 5.24 8.58 -3.75
N ASN A 266 4.33 9.29 -4.44
CA ASN A 266 4.66 10.27 -5.46
C ASN A 266 5.26 11.56 -4.88
N ASP A 267 4.76 12.04 -3.75
CA ASP A 267 5.23 13.28 -3.09
C ASP A 267 6.39 13.05 -2.10
N GLY A 268 6.79 11.78 -1.91
CA GLY A 268 7.87 11.37 -1.03
C GLY A 268 7.51 11.32 0.46
N THR A 269 6.23 11.42 0.83
CA THR A 269 5.77 11.33 2.23
C THR A 269 6.08 9.96 2.81
N LEU A 270 5.79 8.86 2.08
CA LEU A 270 6.11 7.51 2.54
C LEU A 270 7.61 7.34 2.78
N ARG A 271 8.46 7.87 1.88
CA ARG A 271 9.91 7.81 2.05
C ARG A 271 10.36 8.54 3.32
N ARG A 272 9.83 9.74 3.60
CA ARG A 272 10.13 10.48 4.84
C ARG A 272 9.73 9.69 6.10
N TRP A 273 8.61 8.96 6.06
CA TRP A 273 8.20 8.09 7.16
C TRP A 273 9.14 6.89 7.32
N TYR A 274 9.56 6.25 6.22
CA TYR A 274 10.54 5.16 6.30
C TYR A 274 11.86 5.64 6.91
N GLU A 275 12.34 6.83 6.53
CA GLU A 275 13.52 7.46 7.13
C GLU A 275 13.32 7.75 8.61
N ALA A 276 12.18 8.32 8.99
CA ALA A 276 11.88 8.69 10.38
C ALA A 276 11.77 7.49 11.33
N TYR A 277 11.33 6.34 10.82
CA TYR A 277 11.16 5.12 11.61
C TYR A 277 12.24 4.06 11.38
N ASP A 278 13.37 4.43 10.75
CA ASP A 278 14.50 3.55 10.46
C ASP A 278 14.12 2.28 9.66
N LEU A 279 13.22 2.48 8.69
CA LEU A 279 12.74 1.43 7.79
C LEU A 279 13.38 1.47 6.41
N LEU A 280 14.23 2.49 6.11
CA LEU A 280 15.07 2.51 4.91
C LEU A 280 16.34 1.71 5.16
N TYR A 281 16.63 0.80 4.25
CA TYR A 281 17.89 0.05 4.24
C TYR A 281 18.17 -0.45 2.83
N ASP A 282 19.46 -0.49 2.50
CA ASP A 282 19.97 -1.13 1.30
C ASP A 282 20.37 -2.57 1.66
N LEU A 283 19.77 -3.53 0.97
CA LEU A 283 20.14 -4.94 1.03
C LEU A 283 20.77 -5.32 -0.31
N ALA A 284 21.92 -5.95 -0.24
CA ALA A 284 22.67 -6.43 -1.40
C ALA A 284 21.97 -7.61 -2.09
#